data_dcffd00bee192734982be3bcd71eb497
#
_entry.id   dcffd00bee192734982be3bcd71eb497
#
_cell.length_a   1.000
_cell.length_b   1.000
_cell.length_c   1.000
_cell.angle_alpha   90.00
_cell.angle_beta   90.00
_cell.angle_gamma   90.00
#
_symmetry.space_group_name_H-M   'P 1'
#
loop_
_entity.id
_entity.type
_entity.pdbx_description
1 polymer ?
#
loop_
_entity_poly.entity_id
_entity_poly.type
_entity_poly.pdbx_seq_one_letter_code
_entity_poly.pdbx_strand_id
1 'polypeptide(L)'
;MPVGTNATVKSLDPQDLVDIGAQIILANTYHLYLRPGHERIRRLGGLNRFSAWNRPILTDSGGFQVVSLGPLMRIREDGARFRSHLDGSQHLFTPERSIEIQEALAPDIAVAFDQPVMPGSSERRDVVRAMQRTHRWAVRSLRAHTSANQALFGIAQGGIDPELRAESATFIRSLPFEGINLGGLAGDETPDERNTAVEATIAALEGDGRVRYLMGLGSPIDLLDEIGRAHV
;
A
#
# COMPACT_ATOMS: atom_id res chain seq x y z
N MET A 1 -10.99 6.30 -3.50
CA MET A 1 -10.00 7.10 -2.75
C MET A 1 -9.09 7.80 -3.75
N PRO A 2 -9.19 9.15 -3.92
CA PRO A 2 -8.32 9.89 -4.85
C PRO A 2 -6.85 9.78 -4.46
N VAL A 3 -5.96 9.70 -5.48
CA VAL A 3 -4.51 9.57 -5.27
C VAL A 3 -3.84 10.94 -5.35
N GLY A 4 -3.31 11.38 -4.21
CA GLY A 4 -2.50 12.59 -4.09
C GLY A 4 -1.02 12.26 -3.98
N THR A 5 -0.35 11.95 -5.09
CA THR A 5 1.02 11.44 -5.14
C THR A 5 2.01 12.21 -4.26
N ASN A 6 1.97 13.53 -4.31
CA ASN A 6 2.78 14.43 -3.48
C ASN A 6 1.93 15.20 -2.44
N ALA A 7 0.97 14.52 -1.84
CA ALA A 7 -0.07 15.08 -0.97
C ALA A 7 -1.01 16.09 -1.69
N THR A 8 -1.05 16.04 -3.01
CA THR A 8 -1.98 16.84 -3.83
C THR A 8 -2.56 15.95 -4.94
N VAL A 9 -3.87 15.98 -5.12
CA VAL A 9 -4.53 15.33 -6.25
C VAL A 9 -4.37 16.23 -7.47
N LYS A 10 -3.89 15.63 -8.58
CA LYS A 10 -3.57 16.40 -9.79
C LYS A 10 -4.81 17.16 -10.31
N SER A 11 -4.64 18.46 -10.55
CA SER A 11 -5.65 19.38 -11.09
C SER A 11 -6.86 19.65 -10.19
N LEU A 12 -6.83 19.21 -8.93
CA LEU A 12 -7.88 19.48 -7.94
C LEU A 12 -7.25 20.10 -6.69
N ASP A 13 -7.90 21.12 -6.15
CA ASP A 13 -7.55 21.66 -4.84
C ASP A 13 -8.30 20.90 -3.71
N PRO A 14 -7.97 21.13 -2.43
CA PRO A 14 -8.66 20.46 -1.32
C PRO A 14 -10.15 20.75 -1.25
N GLN A 15 -10.61 21.94 -1.70
CA GLN A 15 -12.04 22.27 -1.72
C GLN A 15 -12.77 21.49 -2.80
N ASP A 16 -12.19 21.38 -4.00
CA ASP A 16 -12.75 20.52 -5.07
C ASP A 16 -12.99 19.09 -4.61
N LEU A 17 -12.01 18.55 -3.84
CA LEU A 17 -12.12 17.20 -3.28
C LEU A 17 -13.24 17.09 -2.24
N VAL A 18 -13.46 18.12 -1.44
CA VAL A 18 -14.58 18.18 -0.49
C VAL A 18 -15.91 18.23 -1.24
N ASP A 19 -16.01 19.04 -2.27
CA ASP A 19 -17.22 19.27 -3.05
C ASP A 19 -17.70 18.02 -3.82
N ILE A 20 -16.76 17.21 -4.32
CA ILE A 20 -17.06 15.90 -4.92
C ILE A 20 -17.27 14.79 -3.90
N GLY A 21 -17.22 15.08 -2.60
CA GLY A 21 -17.50 14.14 -1.52
C GLY A 21 -16.35 13.18 -1.16
N ALA A 22 -15.11 13.48 -1.56
CA ALA A 22 -13.96 12.66 -1.13
C ALA A 22 -13.83 12.67 0.39
N GLN A 23 -13.77 11.50 1.01
CA GLN A 23 -13.67 11.34 2.46
C GLN A 23 -12.23 11.08 2.93
N ILE A 24 -11.43 10.46 2.09
CA ILE A 24 -10.05 10.08 2.34
C ILE A 24 -9.25 10.22 1.04
N ILE A 25 -7.97 10.59 1.15
CA ILE A 25 -7.03 10.59 0.03
C ILE A 25 -5.86 9.63 0.31
N LEU A 26 -5.21 9.18 -0.76
CA LEU A 26 -3.98 8.41 -0.68
C LEU A 26 -2.78 9.29 -1.05
N ALA A 27 -1.68 9.17 -0.31
CA ALA A 27 -0.41 9.80 -0.65
C ALA A 27 0.70 8.74 -0.76
N ASN A 28 1.66 8.95 -1.68
CA ASN A 28 2.68 7.95 -1.95
C ASN A 28 3.96 8.19 -1.15
N THR A 29 4.28 7.30 -0.25
CA THR A 29 5.46 7.35 0.63
C THR A 29 6.77 7.53 -0.14
N TYR A 30 6.96 6.76 -1.23
CA TYR A 30 8.15 6.85 -2.06
C TYR A 30 8.39 8.27 -2.62
N HIS A 31 7.35 8.87 -3.20
CA HIS A 31 7.46 10.21 -3.79
C HIS A 31 7.70 11.28 -2.73
N LEU A 32 6.96 11.24 -1.63
CA LEU A 32 7.10 12.17 -0.53
C LEU A 32 8.45 12.05 0.19
N TYR A 33 9.00 10.85 0.28
CA TYR A 33 10.36 10.60 0.79
C TYR A 33 11.42 11.28 -0.07
N LEU A 34 11.34 11.12 -1.39
CA LEU A 34 12.30 11.74 -2.30
C LEU A 34 12.13 13.25 -2.40
N ARG A 35 10.88 13.72 -2.45
CA ARG A 35 10.56 15.16 -2.58
C ARG A 35 9.16 15.45 -2.01
N PRO A 36 9.02 16.34 -1.04
CA PRO A 36 10.02 17.28 -0.48
C PRO A 36 10.89 16.67 0.64
N GLY A 37 10.70 15.41 1.00
CA GLY A 37 11.35 14.70 2.09
C GLY A 37 10.48 14.65 3.36
N HIS A 38 10.36 13.44 3.94
CA HIS A 38 9.53 13.17 5.12
C HIS A 38 9.90 14.04 6.33
N GLU A 39 11.18 14.33 6.55
CA GLU A 39 11.65 15.21 7.63
C GLU A 39 11.17 16.66 7.48
N ARG A 40 11.06 17.14 6.24
CA ARG A 40 10.50 18.46 5.98
C ARG A 40 9.01 18.51 6.27
N ILE A 41 8.27 17.49 5.84
CA ILE A 41 6.83 17.36 6.11
C ILE A 41 6.58 17.26 7.62
N ARG A 42 7.37 16.47 8.35
CA ARG A 42 7.30 16.38 9.82
C ARG A 42 7.44 17.76 10.47
N ARG A 43 8.45 18.56 10.06
CA ARG A 43 8.66 19.91 10.59
C ARG A 43 7.52 20.88 10.25
N LEU A 44 6.78 20.62 9.18
CA LEU A 44 5.60 21.40 8.78
C LEU A 44 4.31 20.95 9.49
N GLY A 45 4.37 19.90 10.34
CA GLY A 45 3.22 19.41 11.12
C GLY A 45 2.45 18.27 10.47
N GLY A 46 3.10 17.47 9.60
CA GLY A 46 2.53 16.29 8.95
C GLY A 46 1.80 16.57 7.65
N LEU A 47 1.30 15.50 7.04
CA LEU A 47 0.68 15.55 5.70
C LEU A 47 -0.58 16.40 5.66
N ASN A 48 -1.48 16.29 6.62
CA ASN A 48 -2.72 17.07 6.66
C ASN A 48 -2.45 18.56 6.58
N ARG A 49 -1.49 19.04 7.39
CA ARG A 49 -1.12 20.45 7.38
C ARG A 49 -0.38 20.86 6.11
N PHE A 50 0.50 19.99 5.61
CA PHE A 50 1.26 20.22 4.38
C PHE A 50 0.36 20.32 3.14
N SER A 51 -0.68 19.48 3.05
CA SER A 51 -1.62 19.43 1.92
C SER A 51 -2.84 20.33 2.08
N ALA A 52 -3.03 20.95 3.25
CA ALA A 52 -4.26 21.66 3.63
C ALA A 52 -5.52 20.76 3.54
N TRP A 53 -5.37 19.44 3.72
CA TRP A 53 -6.45 18.46 3.72
C TRP A 53 -6.83 18.09 5.15
N ASN A 54 -8.08 18.34 5.57
CA ASN A 54 -8.55 18.18 6.95
C ASN A 54 -9.32 16.86 7.20
N ARG A 55 -9.23 15.91 6.27
CA ARG A 55 -9.84 14.60 6.37
C ARG A 55 -8.75 13.53 6.37
N PRO A 56 -9.07 12.24 6.62
CA PRO A 56 -8.07 11.18 6.68
C PRO A 56 -7.18 11.08 5.45
N ILE A 57 -5.92 10.70 5.69
CA ILE A 57 -4.92 10.38 4.67
C ILE A 57 -4.42 8.97 4.94
N LEU A 58 -4.36 8.16 3.87
CA LEU A 58 -3.63 6.90 3.86
C LEU A 58 -2.33 7.09 3.09
N THR A 59 -1.21 6.58 3.62
CA THR A 59 0.02 6.44 2.83
C THR A 59 0.24 4.99 2.44
N ASP A 60 0.66 4.76 1.19
CA ASP A 60 1.15 3.44 0.80
C ASP A 60 2.52 3.13 1.46
N SER A 61 2.98 1.88 1.32
CA SER A 61 4.27 1.45 1.87
C SER A 61 5.49 1.97 1.09
N GLY A 62 5.29 2.42 -0.15
CA GLY A 62 6.35 2.71 -1.13
C GLY A 62 6.86 1.47 -1.88
N GLY A 63 6.40 0.27 -1.53
CA GLY A 63 6.87 -1.00 -2.14
C GLY A 63 6.60 -1.08 -3.64
N PHE A 64 5.39 -0.74 -4.08
CA PHE A 64 5.01 -0.79 -5.49
C PHE A 64 5.87 0.15 -6.36
N GLN A 65 6.08 1.40 -5.92
CA GLN A 65 6.85 2.38 -6.68
C GLN A 65 8.32 1.94 -6.80
N VAL A 66 8.89 1.34 -5.75
CA VAL A 66 10.24 0.80 -5.80
C VAL A 66 10.33 -0.38 -6.76
N VAL A 67 9.37 -1.32 -6.74
CA VAL A 67 9.34 -2.47 -7.65
C VAL A 67 9.17 -2.01 -9.10
N SER A 68 8.37 -0.98 -9.36
CA SER A 68 8.14 -0.43 -10.71
C SER A 68 9.39 0.22 -11.34
N LEU A 69 10.44 0.52 -10.55
CA LEU A 69 11.72 1.03 -11.08
C LEU A 69 12.51 0.00 -11.90
N GLY A 70 12.11 -1.27 -11.90
CA GLY A 70 12.70 -2.32 -12.69
C GLY A 70 14.22 -2.47 -12.48
N PRO A 71 15.08 -2.24 -13.50
CA PRO A 71 16.53 -2.44 -13.39
C PRO A 71 17.23 -1.57 -12.35
N LEU A 72 16.59 -0.48 -11.91
CA LEU A 72 17.15 0.45 -10.91
C LEU A 72 16.95 -0.03 -9.48
N MET A 73 16.30 -1.19 -9.27
CA MET A 73 16.06 -1.72 -7.93
C MET A 73 16.58 -3.14 -7.75
N ARG A 74 16.83 -3.51 -6.49
CA ARG A 74 17.16 -4.87 -6.07
C ARG A 74 16.46 -5.18 -4.76
N ILE A 75 15.69 -6.27 -4.73
CA ILE A 75 15.03 -6.76 -3.53
C ILE A 75 15.90 -7.83 -2.88
N ARG A 76 16.09 -7.71 -1.56
CA ARG A 76 16.71 -8.70 -0.68
C ARG A 76 15.84 -8.92 0.54
N GLU A 77 16.27 -9.79 1.44
CA GLU A 77 15.52 -10.07 2.67
C GLU A 77 15.51 -8.87 3.64
N ASP A 78 16.58 -8.08 3.64
CA ASP A 78 16.69 -6.87 4.45
C ASP A 78 15.77 -5.73 3.96
N GLY A 79 15.45 -5.69 2.66
CA GLY A 79 14.63 -4.63 2.06
C GLY A 79 14.85 -4.48 0.56
N ALA A 80 14.45 -3.32 0.03
CA ALA A 80 14.56 -2.95 -1.37
C ALA A 80 15.57 -1.80 -1.54
N ARG A 81 16.64 -2.06 -2.27
CA ARG A 81 17.64 -1.05 -2.68
C ARG A 81 17.26 -0.51 -4.04
N PHE A 82 17.30 0.80 -4.20
CA PHE A 82 16.97 1.43 -5.46
C PHE A 82 17.78 2.71 -5.70
N ARG A 83 17.79 3.13 -6.97
CA ARG A 83 18.30 4.45 -7.35
C ARG A 83 17.14 5.40 -7.59
N SER A 84 17.23 6.58 -7.00
CA SER A 84 16.26 7.66 -7.23
C SER A 84 16.20 8.03 -8.71
N HIS A 85 14.99 8.11 -9.26
CA HIS A 85 14.78 8.59 -10.62
C HIS A 85 14.98 10.11 -10.76
N LEU A 86 15.09 10.84 -9.64
CA LEU A 86 15.28 12.29 -9.65
C LEU A 86 16.74 12.70 -9.81
N ASP A 87 17.64 12.01 -9.11
CA ASP A 87 19.06 12.40 -8.99
C ASP A 87 20.05 11.22 -9.02
N GLY A 88 19.55 9.98 -9.17
CA GLY A 88 20.37 8.77 -9.20
C GLY A 88 20.95 8.33 -7.85
N SER A 89 20.62 9.03 -6.74
CA SER A 89 21.10 8.66 -5.40
C SER A 89 20.61 7.27 -4.99
N GLN A 90 21.40 6.57 -4.17
CA GLN A 90 21.07 5.23 -3.70
C GLN A 90 20.30 5.28 -2.40
N HIS A 91 19.24 4.50 -2.32
CA HIS A 91 18.36 4.40 -1.15
C HIS A 91 18.12 2.94 -0.79
N LEU A 92 17.79 2.71 0.49
CA LEU A 92 17.33 1.44 1.01
C LEU A 92 16.02 1.64 1.76
N PHE A 93 14.97 0.99 1.30
CA PHE A 93 13.73 0.83 2.05
C PHE A 93 13.74 -0.54 2.71
N THR A 94 13.72 -0.55 4.03
CA THR A 94 13.40 -1.72 4.85
C THR A 94 11.99 -1.57 5.41
N PRO A 95 11.36 -2.61 5.94
CA PRO A 95 10.08 -2.46 6.66
C PRO A 95 10.13 -1.37 7.72
N GLU A 96 11.20 -1.35 8.52
CA GLU A 96 11.39 -0.36 9.59
C GLU A 96 11.53 1.06 9.02
N ARG A 97 12.30 1.20 7.93
CA ARG A 97 12.49 2.51 7.29
C ARG A 97 11.22 3.04 6.66
N SER A 98 10.41 2.17 6.04
CA SER A 98 9.11 2.56 5.50
C SER A 98 8.18 3.07 6.62
N ILE A 99 8.13 2.38 7.74
CA ILE A 99 7.33 2.80 8.91
C ILE A 99 7.84 4.14 9.47
N GLU A 100 9.15 4.27 9.68
CA GLU A 100 9.76 5.54 10.15
C GLU A 100 9.39 6.74 9.26
N ILE A 101 9.42 6.54 7.94
CA ILE A 101 9.03 7.57 6.98
C ILE A 101 7.53 7.89 7.11
N GLN A 102 6.68 6.89 7.20
CA GLN A 102 5.23 7.08 7.33
C GLN A 102 4.86 7.72 8.66
N GLU A 103 5.51 7.36 9.77
CA GLU A 103 5.33 8.04 11.06
C GLU A 103 5.75 9.52 11.00
N ALA A 104 6.83 9.84 10.28
CA ALA A 104 7.25 11.23 10.07
C ALA A 104 6.30 12.03 9.16
N LEU A 105 5.68 11.37 8.19
CA LEU A 105 4.62 11.94 7.35
C LEU A 105 3.32 12.17 8.13
N ALA A 106 3.07 11.38 9.18
CA ALA A 106 1.90 11.41 10.04
C ALA A 106 0.55 11.30 9.30
N PRO A 107 0.33 10.31 8.41
CA PRO A 107 -1.00 10.01 7.92
C PRO A 107 -1.86 9.36 9.02
N ASP A 108 -3.17 9.29 8.81
CA ASP A 108 -4.08 8.56 9.70
C ASP A 108 -3.92 7.04 9.57
N ILE A 109 -3.59 6.58 8.35
CA ILE A 109 -3.39 5.16 8.04
C ILE A 109 -2.04 4.98 7.34
N ALA A 110 -1.16 4.18 7.95
CA ALA A 110 0.07 3.69 7.35
C ALA A 110 -0.11 2.26 6.84
N VAL A 111 0.75 1.84 5.92
CA VAL A 111 0.69 0.51 5.30
C VAL A 111 2.01 -0.22 5.50
N ALA A 112 1.94 -1.49 5.91
CA ALA A 112 3.10 -2.34 6.08
C ALA A 112 3.88 -2.51 4.76
N PHE A 113 5.22 -2.55 4.84
CA PHE A 113 6.06 -2.72 3.67
C PHE A 113 5.91 -4.11 3.08
N ASP A 114 5.72 -4.20 1.76
CA ASP A 114 5.45 -5.44 1.04
C ASP A 114 6.30 -5.58 -0.21
N GLN A 115 6.32 -6.78 -0.77
CA GLN A 115 6.86 -7.04 -2.09
C GLN A 115 5.71 -7.43 -3.02
N PRO A 116 5.18 -6.51 -3.83
CA PRO A 116 4.25 -6.87 -4.89
C PRO A 116 4.96 -7.71 -5.96
N VAL A 117 4.21 -8.61 -6.57
CA VAL A 117 4.65 -9.35 -7.76
C VAL A 117 4.22 -8.56 -8.97
N MET A 118 5.14 -8.33 -9.91
CA MET A 118 4.78 -7.70 -11.17
C MET A 118 3.95 -8.67 -12.01
N PRO A 119 2.81 -8.22 -12.53
CA PRO A 119 1.95 -9.06 -13.36
C PRO A 119 2.66 -9.61 -14.59
N GLY A 120 2.20 -10.77 -15.08
CA GLY A 120 2.60 -11.35 -16.37
C GLY A 120 3.97 -12.02 -16.46
N SER A 121 4.83 -11.93 -15.44
CA SER A 121 6.21 -12.45 -15.52
C SER A 121 6.57 -13.48 -14.45
N SER A 122 5.64 -13.86 -13.57
CA SER A 122 6.03 -14.57 -12.35
C SER A 122 5.59 -16.02 -12.35
N GLU A 123 6.55 -16.92 -12.39
CA GLU A 123 6.29 -18.31 -12.06
C GLU A 123 5.76 -18.42 -10.63
N ARG A 124 4.88 -19.40 -10.34
CA ARG A 124 4.28 -19.60 -9.02
C ARG A 124 5.31 -19.58 -7.87
N ARG A 125 6.51 -20.14 -8.11
CA ARG A 125 7.62 -20.10 -7.12
C ARG A 125 8.07 -18.68 -6.74
N ASP A 126 7.98 -17.73 -7.68
CA ASP A 126 8.37 -16.33 -7.44
C ASP A 126 7.28 -15.60 -6.68
N VAL A 127 6.01 -15.90 -6.99
CA VAL A 127 4.85 -15.41 -6.22
C VAL A 127 4.93 -15.89 -4.77
N VAL A 128 5.19 -17.18 -4.54
CA VAL A 128 5.36 -17.75 -3.19
C VAL A 128 6.50 -17.04 -2.44
N ARG A 129 7.66 -16.84 -3.09
CA ARG A 129 8.79 -16.15 -2.45
C ARG A 129 8.46 -14.70 -2.05
N ALA A 130 7.79 -13.97 -2.95
CA ALA A 130 7.38 -12.59 -2.68
C ALA A 130 6.35 -12.51 -1.56
N MET A 131 5.35 -13.37 -1.58
CA MET A 131 4.33 -13.50 -0.53
C MET A 131 4.95 -13.80 0.83
N GLN A 132 5.80 -14.81 0.92
CA GLN A 132 6.47 -15.18 2.18
C GLN A 132 7.38 -14.06 2.70
N ARG A 133 8.04 -13.30 1.82
CA ARG A 133 8.82 -12.13 2.20
C ARG A 133 7.90 -11.02 2.73
N THR A 134 6.79 -10.78 2.08
CA THR A 134 5.77 -9.83 2.55
C THR A 134 5.29 -10.21 3.96
N HIS A 135 5.05 -11.50 4.25
CA HIS A 135 4.69 -11.96 5.59
C HIS A 135 5.75 -11.62 6.65
N ARG A 136 7.03 -11.88 6.35
CA ARG A 136 8.12 -11.53 7.28
C ARG A 136 8.27 -10.01 7.45
N TRP A 137 8.09 -9.26 6.38
CA TRP A 137 8.13 -7.80 6.41
C TRP A 137 6.92 -7.19 7.15
N ALA A 138 5.75 -7.82 7.06
CA ALA A 138 4.58 -7.44 7.83
C ALA A 138 4.84 -7.50 9.34
N VAL A 139 5.46 -8.60 9.82
CA VAL A 139 5.86 -8.73 11.24
C VAL A 139 6.89 -7.67 11.65
N ARG A 140 7.85 -7.36 10.78
CA ARG A 140 8.88 -6.32 11.03
C ARG A 140 8.24 -4.93 11.07
N SER A 141 7.31 -4.64 10.14
CA SER A 141 6.55 -3.39 10.14
C SER A 141 5.76 -3.19 11.42
N LEU A 142 5.04 -4.22 11.88
CA LEU A 142 4.32 -4.19 13.16
C LEU A 142 5.24 -3.89 14.35
N ARG A 143 6.42 -4.49 14.39
CA ARG A 143 7.39 -4.25 15.49
C ARG A 143 7.99 -2.84 15.44
N ALA A 144 8.09 -2.25 14.26
CA ALA A 144 8.64 -0.91 14.08
C ALA A 144 7.61 0.19 14.31
N HIS A 145 6.32 -0.11 14.13
CA HIS A 145 5.24 0.87 14.30
C HIS A 145 5.02 1.18 15.79
N THR A 146 5.14 2.45 16.14
CA THR A 146 5.05 2.93 17.53
C THR A 146 3.99 4.01 17.73
N SER A 147 3.44 4.56 16.66
CA SER A 147 2.48 5.65 16.71
C SER A 147 1.09 5.18 17.17
N ALA A 148 0.63 5.64 18.32
CA ALA A 148 -0.70 5.35 18.83
C ALA A 148 -1.84 6.10 18.10
N ASN A 149 -1.50 7.12 17.30
CA ASN A 149 -2.46 7.96 16.58
C ASN A 149 -2.56 7.60 15.09
N GLN A 150 -2.00 6.47 14.68
CA GLN A 150 -1.92 6.04 13.30
C GLN A 150 -2.28 4.57 13.23
N ALA A 151 -3.29 4.22 12.43
CA ALA A 151 -3.59 2.82 12.14
C ALA A 151 -2.55 2.23 11.21
N LEU A 152 -2.19 0.95 11.40
CA LEU A 152 -1.32 0.22 10.50
C LEU A 152 -2.11 -0.89 9.80
N PHE A 153 -2.13 -0.85 8.46
CA PHE A 153 -2.78 -1.86 7.64
C PHE A 153 -1.76 -2.87 7.10
N GLY A 154 -2.10 -4.16 7.20
CA GLY A 154 -1.34 -5.24 6.57
C GLY A 154 -1.73 -5.41 5.10
N ILE A 155 -0.89 -6.11 4.32
CA ILE A 155 -1.18 -6.39 2.90
C ILE A 155 -1.18 -7.90 2.66
N ALA A 156 -2.29 -8.43 2.14
CA ALA A 156 -2.37 -9.77 1.59
C ALA A 156 -1.88 -9.74 0.13
N GLN A 157 -0.90 -10.58 -0.19
CA GLN A 157 -0.35 -10.81 -1.52
C GLN A 157 -0.73 -12.21 -2.02
N GLY A 158 -0.17 -12.73 -3.11
CA GLY A 158 -0.42 -14.07 -3.65
C GLY A 158 -0.69 -14.08 -5.16
N GLY A 159 -0.54 -12.93 -5.83
CA GLY A 159 -0.84 -12.78 -7.25
C GLY A 159 -2.30 -13.14 -7.54
N ILE A 160 -2.55 -13.81 -8.66
CA ILE A 160 -3.88 -14.31 -9.07
C ILE A 160 -4.15 -15.75 -8.59
N ASP A 161 -3.24 -16.38 -7.85
CA ASP A 161 -3.38 -17.76 -7.36
C ASP A 161 -4.32 -17.79 -6.13
N PRO A 162 -5.52 -18.41 -6.20
CA PRO A 162 -6.50 -18.38 -5.12
C PRO A 162 -6.01 -19.06 -3.83
N GLU A 163 -5.18 -20.10 -3.93
CA GLU A 163 -4.63 -20.79 -2.76
C GLU A 163 -3.65 -19.88 -2.01
N LEU A 164 -2.75 -19.23 -2.75
CA LEU A 164 -1.78 -18.29 -2.17
C LEU A 164 -2.48 -17.04 -1.59
N ARG A 165 -3.56 -16.58 -2.23
CA ARG A 165 -4.39 -15.47 -1.71
C ARG A 165 -5.01 -15.83 -0.37
N ALA A 166 -5.61 -17.01 -0.26
CA ALA A 166 -6.21 -17.51 0.98
C ALA A 166 -5.15 -17.71 2.08
N GLU A 167 -3.98 -18.29 1.74
CA GLU A 167 -2.84 -18.44 2.67
C GLU A 167 -2.40 -17.06 3.20
N SER A 168 -2.18 -16.11 2.31
CA SER A 168 -1.72 -14.78 2.67
C SER A 168 -2.74 -14.02 3.52
N ALA A 169 -4.01 -14.07 3.13
CA ALA A 169 -5.10 -13.46 3.89
C ALA A 169 -5.20 -14.02 5.31
N THR A 170 -5.13 -15.34 5.45
CA THR A 170 -5.14 -16.03 6.75
C THR A 170 -3.96 -15.60 7.62
N PHE A 171 -2.75 -15.50 7.03
CA PHE A 171 -1.57 -15.05 7.76
C PHE A 171 -1.73 -13.59 8.23
N ILE A 172 -2.11 -12.67 7.34
CA ILE A 172 -2.28 -11.25 7.69
C ILE A 172 -3.42 -11.08 8.72
N ARG A 173 -4.50 -11.85 8.58
CA ARG A 173 -5.60 -11.90 9.56
C ARG A 173 -5.13 -12.26 10.97
N SER A 174 -4.14 -13.16 11.09
CA SER A 174 -3.60 -13.59 12.40
C SER A 174 -2.78 -12.51 13.11
N LEU A 175 -2.43 -11.42 12.43
CA LEU A 175 -1.62 -10.34 12.96
C LEU A 175 -2.51 -9.16 13.42
N PRO A 176 -2.07 -8.37 14.41
CA PRO A 176 -2.87 -7.29 15.01
C PRO A 176 -2.83 -6.00 14.17
N PHE A 177 -3.11 -6.09 12.88
CA PHE A 177 -3.34 -4.92 12.04
C PHE A 177 -4.74 -4.37 12.23
N GLU A 178 -4.92 -3.06 12.09
CA GLU A 178 -6.23 -2.39 12.19
C GLU A 178 -7.05 -2.50 10.88
N GLY A 179 -6.40 -2.85 9.77
CA GLY A 179 -7.05 -3.08 8.48
C GLY A 179 -6.24 -4.00 7.59
N ILE A 180 -6.84 -4.46 6.50
CA ILE A 180 -6.24 -5.41 5.56
C ILE A 180 -6.37 -4.88 4.14
N ASN A 181 -5.22 -4.70 3.49
CA ASN A 181 -5.14 -4.36 2.08
C ASN A 181 -5.04 -5.63 1.23
N LEU A 182 -5.71 -5.60 0.08
CA LEU A 182 -5.56 -6.60 -0.98
C LEU A 182 -4.62 -5.98 -2.03
N GLY A 183 -3.37 -6.44 -2.04
CA GLY A 183 -2.34 -5.91 -2.95
C GLY A 183 -2.06 -6.81 -4.15
N GLY A 184 -1.40 -6.27 -5.18
CA GLY A 184 -0.92 -7.03 -6.33
C GLY A 184 -1.99 -7.50 -7.31
N LEU A 185 -3.12 -6.79 -7.41
CA LEU A 185 -4.25 -7.08 -8.29
C LEU A 185 -4.62 -5.86 -9.17
N ALA A 186 -3.65 -5.07 -9.58
CA ALA A 186 -3.84 -3.90 -10.44
C ALA A 186 -2.78 -3.90 -11.55
N GLY A 187 -2.72 -4.99 -12.31
CA GLY A 187 -1.74 -5.21 -13.36
C GLY A 187 -2.37 -5.71 -14.65
N ASP A 188 -1.78 -6.74 -15.25
CA ASP A 188 -2.20 -7.31 -16.53
C ASP A 188 -3.18 -8.48 -16.39
N GLU A 189 -3.67 -8.77 -15.16
CA GLU A 189 -4.67 -9.81 -14.93
C GLU A 189 -6.02 -9.44 -15.59
N THR A 190 -6.72 -10.47 -16.04
CA THR A 190 -8.10 -10.30 -16.53
C THR A 190 -9.06 -10.00 -15.36
N PRO A 191 -10.23 -9.38 -15.61
CA PRO A 191 -11.24 -9.17 -14.57
C PRO A 191 -11.67 -10.46 -13.87
N ASP A 192 -11.78 -11.59 -14.57
CA ASP A 192 -12.18 -12.87 -13.99
C ASP A 192 -11.10 -13.44 -13.05
N GLU A 193 -9.81 -13.35 -13.45
CA GLU A 193 -8.69 -13.75 -12.59
C GLU A 193 -8.63 -12.89 -11.34
N ARG A 194 -8.79 -11.58 -11.49
CA ARG A 194 -8.84 -10.64 -10.38
C ARG A 194 -9.99 -10.95 -9.42
N ASN A 195 -11.21 -11.10 -9.95
CA ASN A 195 -12.38 -11.41 -9.14
C ASN A 195 -12.22 -12.72 -8.38
N THR A 196 -11.70 -13.77 -9.03
CA THR A 196 -11.40 -15.05 -8.39
C THR A 196 -10.41 -14.89 -7.24
N ALA A 197 -9.35 -14.11 -7.44
CA ALA A 197 -8.34 -13.84 -6.43
C ALA A 197 -8.90 -13.01 -5.24
N VAL A 198 -9.75 -12.02 -5.54
CA VAL A 198 -10.45 -11.22 -4.51
C VAL A 198 -11.39 -12.12 -3.71
N GLU A 199 -12.21 -12.94 -4.36
CA GLU A 199 -13.14 -13.87 -3.70
C GLU A 199 -12.42 -14.85 -2.77
N ALA A 200 -11.31 -15.44 -3.20
CA ALA A 200 -10.49 -16.31 -2.36
C ALA A 200 -9.93 -15.58 -1.13
N THR A 201 -9.51 -14.32 -1.32
CA THR A 201 -9.03 -13.49 -0.22
C THR A 201 -10.14 -13.19 0.78
N ILE A 202 -11.32 -12.77 0.29
CA ILE A 202 -12.47 -12.41 1.12
C ILE A 202 -13.03 -13.61 1.88
N ALA A 203 -13.10 -14.79 1.24
CA ALA A 203 -13.49 -16.03 1.90
C ALA A 203 -12.59 -16.38 3.08
N ALA A 204 -11.27 -16.21 2.94
CA ALA A 204 -10.32 -16.43 4.04
C ALA A 204 -10.44 -15.37 5.16
N LEU A 205 -11.06 -14.23 4.87
CA LEU A 205 -11.33 -13.15 5.83
C LEU A 205 -12.78 -13.17 6.36
N GLU A 206 -13.53 -14.24 6.12
CA GLU A 206 -14.92 -14.35 6.61
C GLU A 206 -14.97 -14.20 8.14
N GLY A 207 -15.92 -13.38 8.62
CA GLY A 207 -16.05 -13.07 10.05
C GLY A 207 -15.04 -12.06 10.60
N ASP A 208 -14.10 -11.57 9.78
CA ASP A 208 -13.20 -10.48 10.15
C ASP A 208 -13.86 -9.13 9.86
N GLY A 209 -14.10 -8.33 10.89
CA GLY A 209 -14.78 -7.03 10.79
C GLY A 209 -13.86 -5.85 10.45
N ARG A 210 -12.57 -6.08 10.19
CA ARG A 210 -11.63 -5.01 9.83
C ARG A 210 -11.93 -4.42 8.45
N VAL A 211 -11.56 -3.16 8.27
CA VAL A 211 -11.64 -2.47 6.97
C VAL A 211 -10.75 -3.19 5.95
N ARG A 212 -11.26 -3.34 4.73
CA ARG A 212 -10.54 -3.95 3.60
C ARG A 212 -10.39 -2.90 2.50
N TYR A 213 -9.20 -2.80 1.94
CA TYR A 213 -8.91 -1.89 0.84
C TYR A 213 -8.25 -2.65 -0.31
N LEU A 214 -8.91 -2.70 -1.46
CA LEU A 214 -8.37 -3.25 -2.70
C LEU A 214 -7.53 -2.17 -3.41
N MET A 215 -6.22 -2.39 -3.45
CA MET A 215 -5.26 -1.38 -3.88
C MET A 215 -5.13 -1.31 -5.40
N GLY A 216 -5.01 -0.07 -5.91
CA GLY A 216 -4.64 0.21 -7.30
C GLY A 216 -5.81 0.19 -8.29
N LEU A 217 -7.02 -0.08 -7.86
CA LEU A 217 -8.24 -0.07 -8.66
C LEU A 217 -9.11 1.13 -8.32
N GLY A 218 -10.08 1.46 -9.16
CA GLY A 218 -11.00 2.58 -8.91
C GLY A 218 -11.67 3.13 -10.16
N SER A 219 -11.70 2.37 -11.26
CA SER A 219 -12.57 2.69 -12.39
C SER A 219 -14.04 2.51 -11.99
N PRO A 220 -15.02 3.13 -12.67
CA PRO A 220 -16.44 2.94 -12.35
C PRO A 220 -16.89 1.47 -12.34
N ILE A 221 -16.31 0.63 -13.18
CA ILE A 221 -16.64 -0.80 -13.21
C ILE A 221 -16.06 -1.53 -12.00
N ASP A 222 -14.81 -1.21 -11.62
CA ASP A 222 -14.18 -1.79 -10.43
C ASP A 222 -15.01 -1.47 -9.17
N LEU A 223 -15.52 -0.24 -9.06
CA LEU A 223 -16.38 0.15 -7.94
C LEU A 223 -17.66 -0.68 -7.86
N LEU A 224 -18.28 -0.98 -9.01
CA LEU A 224 -19.48 -1.81 -9.06
C LEU A 224 -19.19 -3.28 -8.74
N ASP A 225 -18.09 -3.81 -9.24
CA ASP A 225 -17.69 -5.21 -9.02
C ASP A 225 -17.33 -5.48 -7.57
N GLU A 226 -16.80 -4.48 -6.86
CA GLU A 226 -16.30 -4.63 -5.48
C GLU A 226 -17.34 -4.24 -4.41
N ILE A 227 -18.56 -3.87 -4.77
CA ILE A 227 -19.62 -3.57 -3.79
C ILE A 227 -19.82 -4.75 -2.84
N GLY A 228 -19.64 -4.48 -1.53
CA GLY A 228 -19.78 -5.49 -0.48
C GLY A 228 -18.57 -6.40 -0.28
N ARG A 229 -17.50 -6.27 -1.10
CA ARG A 229 -16.26 -7.05 -0.98
C ARG A 229 -15.14 -6.23 -0.34
N ALA A 230 -14.80 -5.08 -0.90
CA ALA A 230 -13.72 -4.21 -0.42
C ALA A 230 -13.99 -2.74 -0.75
N HIS A 231 -13.27 -1.84 -0.09
CA HIS A 231 -13.16 -0.44 -0.52
C HIS A 231 -12.08 -0.31 -1.61
N VAL A 232 -12.30 0.52 -2.61
CA VAL A 232 -11.37 0.80 -3.72
C VAL A 232 -11.03 2.29 -3.80
#